data_eace0e10b169c08480dea0bf79b788df
#
_entry.id   eace0e10b169c08480dea0bf79b788df
#
_cell.length_a   1.000
_cell.length_b   1.000
_cell.length_c   1.000
_cell.angle_alpha   90.00
_cell.angle_beta   90.00
_cell.angle_gamma   90.00
#
_symmetry.space_group_name_H-M   'P 1'
#
loop_
_entity.id
_entity.type
_entity.pdbx_description
1 polymer ?
#
loop_
_entity_poly.entity_id
_entity_poly.type
_entity_poly.pdbx_seq_one_letter_code
_entity_poly.pdbx_strand_id
1 'polypeptide(L)'
;MTTPLLYDSHIHTYFCKHAIGNPESYVWKAWQQQLKGLVFACHNPMPDDFATSTRMTADELPAYRRTISELRENFAAISDVRLDLECDFLPQYADTVRKQIDANEYDCVLGSIHPFFREYTSACGTKPPRAAQEQYFDLLAQAAETGIFDVLAHPDIIKVMVP
;
A
#
# COMPACT_ATOMS: atom_id res chain seq x y z
N MET A 1 -19.85 2.31 -27.65
CA MET A 1 -19.79 2.46 -26.19
C MET A 1 -18.32 2.43 -25.84
N THR A 2 -17.77 3.48 -25.25
CA THR A 2 -16.40 3.50 -24.77
C THR A 2 -16.33 2.60 -23.53
N THR A 3 -15.52 1.54 -23.57
CA THR A 3 -15.24 0.73 -22.39
C THR A 3 -14.68 1.64 -21.30
N PRO A 4 -15.18 1.58 -20.04
CA PRO A 4 -14.60 2.38 -18.98
C PRO A 4 -13.13 1.98 -18.79
N LEU A 5 -12.26 2.98 -18.66
CA LEU A 5 -10.84 2.80 -18.42
C LEU A 5 -10.65 2.45 -16.94
N LEU A 6 -10.71 1.17 -16.61
CA LEU A 6 -10.57 0.67 -15.24
C LEU A 6 -9.13 0.26 -14.96
N TYR A 7 -8.68 0.58 -13.75
CA TYR A 7 -7.46 0.05 -13.16
C TYR A 7 -7.81 -0.84 -11.97
N ASP A 8 -7.00 -1.88 -11.76
CA ASP A 8 -6.86 -2.45 -10.44
C ASP A 8 -5.75 -1.65 -9.72
N SER A 9 -6.15 -0.82 -8.76
CA SER A 9 -5.30 0.24 -8.21
C SER A 9 -4.66 -0.10 -6.87
N HIS A 10 -4.79 -1.34 -6.37
CA HIS A 10 -4.20 -1.75 -5.11
C HIS A 10 -3.85 -3.24 -5.11
N ILE A 11 -2.67 -3.56 -5.64
CA ILE A 11 -2.22 -4.94 -5.80
C ILE A 11 -0.95 -5.20 -5.00
N HIS A 12 -0.98 -6.26 -4.20
CA HIS A 12 0.21 -6.77 -3.51
C HIS A 12 0.88 -7.89 -4.30
N THR A 13 2.18 -8.06 -4.06
CA THR A 13 2.98 -9.15 -4.59
C THR A 13 3.56 -10.01 -3.47
N TYR A 14 4.27 -11.06 -3.82
CA TYR A 14 4.97 -11.91 -2.85
C TYR A 14 5.95 -11.14 -1.94
N PHE A 15 6.41 -9.95 -2.33
CA PHE A 15 7.23 -9.09 -1.46
C PHE A 15 6.50 -8.70 -0.16
N CYS A 16 5.18 -8.62 -0.19
CA CYS A 16 4.37 -8.38 1.02
C CYS A 16 4.12 -9.63 1.86
N LYS A 17 4.61 -10.81 1.43
CA LYS A 17 4.51 -12.08 2.17
C LYS A 17 3.09 -12.61 2.42
N HIS A 18 2.05 -11.88 2.06
CA HIS A 18 0.65 -12.28 2.15
C HIS A 18 -0.06 -12.38 0.79
N ALA A 19 0.66 -12.10 -0.31
CA ALA A 19 0.21 -12.37 -1.66
C ALA A 19 1.08 -13.45 -2.30
N ILE A 20 0.54 -14.19 -3.25
CA ILE A 20 1.20 -15.32 -3.92
C ILE A 20 1.18 -15.13 -5.43
N GLY A 21 2.05 -15.86 -6.12
CA GLY A 21 2.10 -15.86 -7.58
C GLY A 21 3.12 -14.88 -8.17
N ASN A 22 3.34 -15.01 -9.47
CA ASN A 22 4.25 -14.14 -10.19
C ASN A 22 3.52 -12.84 -10.58
N PRO A 23 4.06 -11.64 -10.32
CA PRO A 23 3.47 -10.38 -10.70
C PRO A 23 3.12 -10.28 -12.20
N GLU A 24 3.86 -10.91 -13.07
CA GLU A 24 3.54 -11.02 -14.49
C GLU A 24 2.15 -11.64 -14.75
N SER A 25 1.77 -12.64 -13.95
CA SER A 25 0.47 -13.30 -14.07
C SER A 25 -0.70 -12.35 -13.81
N TYR A 26 -0.51 -11.35 -12.93
CA TYR A 26 -1.51 -10.32 -12.68
C TYR A 26 -1.69 -9.42 -13.90
N VAL A 27 -0.59 -9.06 -14.58
CA VAL A 27 -0.64 -8.25 -15.81
C VAL A 27 -1.40 -8.99 -16.91
N TRP A 28 -1.09 -10.26 -17.14
CA TRP A 28 -1.85 -11.09 -18.10
C TRP A 28 -3.33 -11.19 -17.74
N LYS A 29 -3.64 -11.35 -16.45
CA LYS A 29 -5.03 -11.43 -16.00
C LYS A 29 -5.79 -10.12 -16.22
N ALA A 30 -5.17 -8.99 -15.92
CA ALA A 30 -5.74 -7.67 -16.15
C ALA A 30 -6.03 -7.44 -17.65
N TRP A 31 -5.08 -7.77 -18.52
CA TRP A 31 -5.27 -7.69 -19.95
C TRP A 31 -6.45 -8.55 -20.44
N GLN A 32 -6.55 -9.80 -19.97
CA GLN A 32 -7.69 -10.69 -20.26
C GLN A 32 -9.03 -10.11 -19.79
N GLN A 33 -9.04 -9.38 -18.69
CA GLN A 33 -10.22 -8.70 -18.14
C GLN A 33 -10.47 -7.31 -18.77
N GLN A 34 -9.67 -6.91 -19.76
CA GLN A 34 -9.76 -5.63 -20.44
C GLN A 34 -9.56 -4.42 -19.50
N LEU A 35 -8.80 -4.57 -18.42
CA LEU A 35 -8.36 -3.45 -17.61
C LEU A 35 -7.34 -2.62 -18.40
N LYS A 36 -7.33 -1.30 -18.19
CA LYS A 36 -6.35 -0.40 -18.78
C LYS A 36 -4.97 -0.64 -18.16
N GLY A 37 -4.90 -0.91 -16.88
CA GLY A 37 -3.65 -1.09 -16.17
C GLY A 37 -3.80 -1.60 -14.76
N LEU A 38 -2.66 -1.68 -14.10
CA LEU A 38 -2.45 -2.20 -12.77
C LEU A 38 -1.57 -1.26 -11.97
N VAL A 39 -1.87 -1.15 -10.67
CA VAL A 39 -1.03 -0.42 -9.71
C VAL A 39 -0.55 -1.39 -8.65
N PHE A 40 0.74 -1.70 -8.67
CA PHE A 40 1.35 -2.53 -7.63
C PHE A 40 1.71 -1.63 -6.44
N ALA A 41 1.06 -1.86 -5.31
CA ALA A 41 1.17 -1.07 -4.10
C ALA A 41 1.52 -1.98 -2.90
N CYS A 42 2.73 -2.52 -2.90
CA CYS A 42 3.20 -3.34 -1.78
C CYS A 42 3.47 -2.50 -0.53
N HIS A 43 3.31 -3.12 0.64
CA HIS A 43 3.65 -2.47 1.91
C HIS A 43 5.11 -2.04 1.97
N ASN A 44 5.34 -0.78 2.33
CA ASN A 44 6.67 -0.23 2.50
C ASN A 44 7.45 -0.92 3.62
N PRO A 45 8.79 -0.98 3.55
CA PRO A 45 9.61 -1.34 4.70
C PRO A 45 9.40 -0.37 5.86
N MET A 46 9.24 -0.90 7.06
CA MET A 46 9.08 -0.09 8.27
C MET A 46 10.16 -0.45 9.29
N PRO A 47 10.56 0.50 10.17
CA PRO A 47 11.52 0.23 11.24
C PRO A 47 10.91 -0.62 12.36
N ASP A 48 11.75 -0.99 13.35
CA ASP A 48 11.33 -1.59 14.63
C ASP A 48 10.54 -2.90 14.47
N ASP A 49 10.87 -3.69 13.46
CA ASP A 49 10.19 -4.95 13.14
C ASP A 49 8.67 -4.81 12.92
N PHE A 50 8.23 -3.62 12.54
CA PHE A 50 6.81 -3.32 12.31
C PHE A 50 6.22 -4.28 11.28
N ALA A 51 5.31 -5.15 11.72
CA ALA A 51 4.52 -6.08 10.91
C ALA A 51 5.34 -6.81 9.83
N THR A 52 6.52 -7.33 10.19
CA THR A 52 7.49 -7.97 9.27
C THR A 52 6.95 -9.18 8.52
N SER A 53 5.85 -9.78 9.00
CA SER A 53 5.18 -10.91 8.34
C SER A 53 4.33 -10.50 7.13
N THR A 54 4.07 -9.21 6.93
CA THR A 54 3.15 -8.71 5.91
C THR A 54 3.78 -7.66 4.99
N ARG A 55 5.09 -7.42 5.09
CA ARG A 55 5.77 -6.38 4.31
C ARG A 55 7.16 -6.80 3.87
N MET A 56 7.67 -6.12 2.86
CA MET A 56 9.05 -6.26 2.43
C MET A 56 10.03 -5.64 3.46
N THR A 57 11.25 -6.13 3.44
CA THR A 57 12.38 -5.50 4.15
C THR A 57 12.96 -4.33 3.35
N ALA A 58 13.79 -3.51 4.01
CA ALA A 58 14.49 -2.42 3.33
C ALA A 58 15.40 -2.93 2.18
N ASP A 59 16.02 -4.09 2.37
CA ASP A 59 16.89 -4.71 1.36
C ASP A 59 16.10 -5.30 0.16
N GLU A 60 14.81 -5.61 0.35
CA GLU A 60 13.93 -6.10 -0.70
C GLU A 60 13.33 -4.97 -1.57
N LEU A 61 13.26 -3.74 -1.05
CA LEU A 61 12.64 -2.61 -1.77
C LEU A 61 13.27 -2.33 -3.15
N PRO A 62 14.61 -2.35 -3.33
CA PRO A 62 15.19 -2.17 -4.66
C PRO A 62 14.81 -3.30 -5.64
N ALA A 63 14.66 -4.53 -5.14
CA ALA A 63 14.25 -5.66 -5.98
C ALA A 63 12.76 -5.53 -6.38
N TYR A 64 11.89 -5.14 -5.46
CA TYR A 64 10.48 -4.83 -5.75
C TYR A 64 10.36 -3.78 -6.87
N ARG A 65 11.01 -2.63 -6.71
CA ARG A 65 10.98 -1.54 -7.69
C ARG A 65 11.45 -1.99 -9.06
N ARG A 66 12.57 -2.72 -9.12
CA ARG A 66 13.11 -3.27 -10.38
C ARG A 66 12.10 -4.21 -11.03
N THR A 67 11.54 -5.15 -10.28
CA THR A 67 10.53 -6.10 -10.79
C THR A 67 9.35 -5.40 -11.44
N ILE A 68 8.79 -4.37 -10.80
CA ILE A 68 7.64 -3.66 -11.36
C ILE A 68 8.05 -2.78 -12.56
N SER A 69 9.24 -2.18 -12.53
CA SER A 69 9.77 -1.41 -13.68
C SER A 69 9.98 -2.31 -14.91
N GLU A 70 10.53 -3.49 -14.73
CA GLU A 70 10.69 -4.49 -15.81
C GLU A 70 9.33 -4.93 -16.39
N LEU A 71 8.31 -5.13 -15.53
CA LEU A 71 6.95 -5.42 -16.00
C LEU A 71 6.37 -4.25 -16.79
N ARG A 72 6.56 -3.01 -16.33
CA ARG A 72 6.13 -1.81 -17.06
C ARG A 72 6.71 -1.77 -18.47
N GLU A 73 8.01 -2.00 -18.61
CA GLU A 73 8.68 -2.01 -19.91
C GLU A 73 8.21 -3.16 -20.80
N ASN A 74 8.15 -4.38 -20.25
CA ASN A 74 7.82 -5.58 -21.01
C ASN A 74 6.37 -5.61 -21.49
N PHE A 75 5.44 -4.96 -20.76
CA PHE A 75 4.00 -4.98 -21.04
C PHE A 75 3.44 -3.64 -21.53
N ALA A 76 4.30 -2.65 -21.84
CA ALA A 76 3.90 -1.31 -22.24
C ALA A 76 2.92 -1.27 -23.44
N ALA A 77 2.98 -2.27 -24.32
CA ALA A 77 2.11 -2.35 -25.49
C ALA A 77 0.66 -2.77 -25.16
N ILE A 78 0.42 -3.40 -23.99
CA ILE A 78 -0.88 -4.01 -23.66
C ILE A 78 -1.44 -3.61 -22.31
N SER A 79 -0.66 -3.03 -21.42
CA SER A 79 -1.08 -2.67 -20.07
C SER A 79 -0.27 -1.48 -19.51
N ASP A 80 -0.93 -0.54 -18.84
CA ASP A 80 -0.27 0.50 -18.07
C ASP A 80 0.04 -0.02 -16.66
N VAL A 81 1.29 -0.44 -16.45
CA VAL A 81 1.78 -0.96 -15.16
C VAL A 81 2.40 0.18 -14.36
N ARG A 82 1.92 0.38 -13.13
CA ARG A 82 2.37 1.44 -12.22
C ARG A 82 3.00 0.91 -10.97
N LEU A 83 4.00 1.64 -10.49
CA LEU A 83 4.78 1.35 -9.29
C LEU A 83 4.36 2.29 -8.16
N ASP A 84 3.76 1.72 -7.14
CA ASP A 84 3.33 2.44 -5.94
C ASP A 84 3.86 1.77 -4.66
N LEU A 85 3.61 2.43 -3.54
CA LEU A 85 3.73 1.84 -2.21
C LEU A 85 2.43 2.05 -1.44
N GLU A 86 2.05 1.06 -0.64
CA GLU A 86 1.12 1.24 0.47
C GLU A 86 1.95 1.45 1.75
N CYS A 87 1.88 2.66 2.28
CA CYS A 87 2.66 3.07 3.45
C CYS A 87 1.77 3.14 4.69
N ASP A 88 2.12 2.36 5.71
CA ASP A 88 1.48 2.46 7.01
C ASP A 88 1.84 3.79 7.69
N PHE A 89 0.83 4.48 8.19
CA PHE A 89 0.99 5.73 8.91
C PHE A 89 0.78 5.56 10.42
N LEU A 90 1.81 5.93 11.16
CA LEU A 90 1.73 6.30 12.57
C LEU A 90 2.58 7.56 12.75
N PRO A 91 2.16 8.53 13.59
CA PRO A 91 2.85 9.81 13.73
C PRO A 91 4.34 9.71 13.99
N GLN A 92 4.78 8.74 14.79
CA GLN A 92 6.20 8.52 15.12
C GLN A 92 7.04 8.07 13.92
N TYR A 93 6.43 7.55 12.85
CA TYR A 93 7.13 7.08 11.64
C TYR A 93 6.97 8.02 10.44
N ALA A 94 6.22 9.12 10.57
CA ALA A 94 5.91 10.02 9.46
C ALA A 94 7.16 10.50 8.71
N ASP A 95 8.19 10.93 9.44
CA ASP A 95 9.45 11.38 8.83
C ASP A 95 10.22 10.28 8.13
N THR A 96 10.16 9.04 8.64
CA THR A 96 10.79 7.89 8.02
C THR A 96 10.10 7.54 6.71
N VAL A 97 8.77 7.52 6.72
CA VAL A 97 7.96 7.27 5.53
C VAL A 97 8.20 8.35 4.48
N ARG A 98 8.19 9.63 4.86
CA ARG A 98 8.48 10.76 3.95
C ARG A 98 9.84 10.60 3.28
N LYS A 99 10.90 10.34 4.06
CA LYS A 99 12.25 10.16 3.51
C LYS A 99 12.34 8.99 2.54
N GLN A 100 11.59 7.92 2.79
CA GLN A 100 11.56 6.73 1.94
C GLN A 100 10.86 7.03 0.60
N ILE A 101 9.79 7.83 0.63
CA ILE A 101 9.07 8.28 -0.56
C ILE A 101 9.94 9.26 -1.35
N ASP A 102 10.50 10.27 -0.71
CA ASP A 102 11.32 11.31 -1.36
C ASP A 102 12.61 10.75 -1.99
N ALA A 103 13.13 9.65 -1.47
CA ALA A 103 14.32 8.99 -1.99
C ALA A 103 14.06 8.17 -3.28
N ASN A 104 12.81 8.05 -3.71
CA ASN A 104 12.43 7.16 -4.82
C ASN A 104 11.31 7.80 -5.65
N GLU A 105 11.15 7.31 -6.87
CA GLU A 105 10.06 7.71 -7.75
C GLU A 105 8.94 6.65 -7.71
N TYR A 106 7.73 7.10 -7.41
CA TYR A 106 6.49 6.32 -7.44
C TYR A 106 5.46 7.05 -8.28
N ASP A 107 4.54 6.32 -8.91
CA ASP A 107 3.45 6.93 -9.69
C ASP A 107 2.38 7.51 -8.75
N CYS A 108 2.23 6.88 -7.57
CA CYS A 108 1.31 7.30 -6.51
C CYS A 108 1.75 6.66 -5.19
N VAL A 109 1.36 7.22 -4.07
CA VAL A 109 1.62 6.64 -2.75
C VAL A 109 0.32 6.55 -1.96
N LEU A 110 -0.01 5.34 -1.52
CA LEU A 110 -1.16 5.08 -0.66
C LEU A 110 -0.73 5.22 0.81
N GLY A 111 -1.51 5.98 1.58
CA GLY A 111 -1.41 6.00 3.04
C GLY A 111 -2.44 5.07 3.66
N SER A 112 -2.03 4.21 4.57
CA SER A 112 -2.92 3.26 5.24
C SER A 112 -2.75 3.24 6.74
N ILE A 113 -3.77 2.78 7.44
CA ILE A 113 -3.75 2.48 8.86
C ILE A 113 -4.36 1.10 9.07
N HIS A 114 -3.56 0.19 9.62
CA HIS A 114 -3.99 -1.18 9.88
C HIS A 114 -4.21 -1.39 11.39
N PRO A 115 -5.44 -1.20 11.88
CA PRO A 115 -5.73 -1.20 13.31
C PRO A 115 -5.52 -2.55 14.00
N PHE A 116 -5.36 -3.62 13.23
CA PHE A 116 -5.09 -4.98 13.72
C PHE A 116 -3.59 -5.28 13.92
N PHE A 117 -2.67 -4.41 13.49
CA PHE A 117 -1.26 -4.60 13.77
C PHE A 117 -0.93 -4.27 15.23
N ARG A 118 0.00 -5.05 15.79
CA ARG A 118 0.45 -4.88 17.18
C ARG A 118 0.99 -3.46 17.43
N GLU A 119 1.67 -2.91 16.45
CA GLU A 119 2.31 -1.60 16.53
C GLU A 119 1.25 -0.50 16.67
N TYR A 120 0.13 -0.63 15.96
CA TYR A 120 -1.02 0.26 16.13
C TYR A 120 -1.59 0.12 17.56
N THR A 121 -1.87 -1.10 18.02
CA THR A 121 -2.41 -1.32 19.37
C THR A 121 -1.45 -0.89 20.46
N SER A 122 -0.13 -1.01 20.25
CA SER A 122 0.90 -0.53 21.18
C SER A 122 0.95 0.99 21.26
N ALA A 123 0.82 1.67 20.12
CA ALA A 123 0.81 3.15 20.05
C ALA A 123 -0.49 3.76 20.59
N CYS A 124 -1.61 3.08 20.36
CA CYS A 124 -2.95 3.61 20.61
C CYS A 124 -3.63 3.07 21.87
N GLY A 125 -3.09 1.98 22.45
CA GLY A 125 -3.65 1.28 23.60
C GLY A 125 -4.92 0.50 23.26
N THR A 126 -5.39 -0.27 24.23
CA THR A 126 -6.68 -0.96 24.16
C THR A 126 -7.79 0.00 24.61
N LYS A 127 -8.60 0.47 23.68
CA LYS A 127 -9.69 1.40 23.96
C LYS A 127 -11.05 0.71 23.79
N PRO A 128 -12.11 1.22 24.44
CA PRO A 128 -13.48 0.81 24.11
C PRO A 128 -13.73 0.96 22.61
N PRO A 129 -14.60 0.14 22.01
CA PRO A 129 -14.79 0.09 20.55
C PRO A 129 -15.00 1.45 19.89
N ARG A 130 -15.83 2.31 20.51
CA ARG A 130 -16.10 3.66 19.98
C ARG A 130 -14.84 4.55 20.02
N ALA A 131 -14.13 4.57 21.13
CA ALA A 131 -12.90 5.38 21.25
C ALA A 131 -11.78 4.88 20.32
N ALA A 132 -11.74 3.59 20.03
CA ALA A 132 -10.81 3.03 19.03
C ALA A 132 -11.17 3.47 17.60
N GLN A 133 -12.47 3.54 17.28
CA GLN A 133 -12.93 4.08 16.00
C GLN A 133 -12.60 5.57 15.86
N GLU A 134 -12.91 6.38 16.86
CA GLU A 134 -12.59 7.80 16.89
C GLU A 134 -11.10 8.02 16.65
N GLN A 135 -10.25 7.30 17.38
CA GLN A 135 -8.80 7.39 17.20
C GLN A 135 -8.33 6.92 15.81
N TYR A 136 -8.93 5.88 15.25
CA TYR A 136 -8.61 5.42 13.89
C TYR A 136 -8.88 6.53 12.86
N PHE A 137 -10.04 7.19 12.93
CA PHE A 137 -10.36 8.29 12.03
C PHE A 137 -9.51 9.55 12.29
N ASP A 138 -9.14 9.81 13.55
CA ASP A 138 -8.17 10.88 13.88
C ASP A 138 -6.80 10.62 13.23
N LEU A 139 -6.34 9.37 13.21
CA LEU A 139 -5.09 9.01 12.52
C LEU A 139 -5.21 9.12 11.01
N LEU A 140 -6.35 8.76 10.42
CA LEU A 140 -6.59 8.98 9.00
C LEU A 140 -6.57 10.47 8.65
N ALA A 141 -7.19 11.31 9.47
CA ALA A 141 -7.14 12.76 9.31
C ALA A 141 -5.71 13.29 9.39
N GLN A 142 -4.94 12.86 10.40
CA GLN A 142 -3.52 13.22 10.53
C GLN A 142 -2.72 12.75 9.31
N ALA A 143 -2.93 11.52 8.82
CA ALA A 143 -2.26 11.02 7.61
C ALA A 143 -2.54 11.94 6.41
N ALA A 144 -3.81 12.34 6.21
CA ALA A 144 -4.19 13.27 5.15
C ALA A 144 -3.53 14.65 5.31
N GLU A 145 -3.48 15.18 6.51
CA GLU A 145 -2.91 16.50 6.83
C GLU A 145 -1.39 16.56 6.60
N THR A 146 -0.70 15.41 6.64
CA THR A 146 0.75 15.37 6.36
C THR A 146 1.11 15.78 4.95
N GLY A 147 0.19 15.57 3.98
CA GLY A 147 0.46 15.73 2.55
C GLY A 147 1.53 14.79 2.00
N ILE A 148 1.80 13.66 2.68
CA ILE A 148 2.76 12.64 2.23
C ILE A 148 2.13 11.73 1.18
N PHE A 149 0.84 11.46 1.31
CA PHE A 149 0.11 10.46 0.55
C PHE A 149 -0.79 11.09 -0.50
N ASP A 150 -0.87 10.47 -1.67
CA ASP A 150 -1.77 10.88 -2.74
C ASP A 150 -3.21 10.36 -2.49
N VAL A 151 -3.33 9.19 -1.86
CA VAL A 151 -4.59 8.51 -1.59
C VAL A 151 -4.56 7.86 -0.21
N LEU A 152 -5.68 7.90 0.51
CA LEU A 152 -5.88 7.07 1.71
C LEU A 152 -6.53 5.75 1.30
N ALA A 153 -5.84 4.64 1.57
CA ALA A 153 -6.32 3.30 1.26
C ALA A 153 -7.41 2.88 2.25
N HIS A 154 -8.41 2.15 1.76
CA HIS A 154 -9.46 1.46 2.54
C HIS A 154 -9.83 2.15 3.89
N PRO A 155 -10.33 3.41 3.88
CA PRO A 155 -10.53 4.21 5.09
C PRO A 155 -11.57 3.63 6.06
N ASP A 156 -12.21 2.54 5.70
CA ASP A 156 -13.20 1.85 6.50
C ASP A 156 -12.76 0.46 7.00
N ILE A 157 -11.48 0.10 6.84
CA ILE A 157 -10.96 -1.21 7.25
C ILE A 157 -11.14 -1.49 8.75
N ILE A 158 -11.33 -0.45 9.56
CA ILE A 158 -11.66 -0.60 10.99
C ILE A 158 -12.90 -1.47 11.21
N LYS A 159 -13.79 -1.59 10.23
CA LYS A 159 -14.98 -2.45 10.30
C LYS A 159 -14.66 -3.93 10.53
N VAL A 160 -13.46 -4.41 10.13
CA VAL A 160 -13.07 -5.80 10.40
C VAL A 160 -12.80 -6.06 11.88
N MET A 161 -12.58 -5.00 12.67
CA MET A 161 -12.29 -5.06 14.11
C MET A 161 -13.53 -4.82 14.98
N VAL A 162 -14.60 -4.28 14.40
CA VAL A 162 -15.81 -3.88 15.13
C VAL A 162 -17.01 -4.37 14.34
N PRO A 163 -17.64 -5.44 14.77
CA PRO A 163 -18.84 -5.99 14.13
C PRO A 163 -20.05 -5.08 14.22
#